data_f92dc4ee761b49fac11834c092e1cb2a
#
_entry.id   f92dc4ee761b49fac11834c092e1cb2a
#
_cell.length_a   1.000
_cell.length_b   1.000
_cell.length_c   1.000
_cell.angle_alpha   90.00
_cell.angle_beta   90.00
_cell.angle_gamma   90.00
#
_symmetry.space_group_name_H-M   'P 1'
#
loop_
_entity.id
_entity.type
_entity.pdbx_description
1 polymer ?
#
loop_
_entity_poly.entity_id
_entity_poly.type
_entity_poly.pdbx_seq_one_letter_code
_entity_poly.pdbx_strand_id
1 'polypeptide(L)'
;WKGNEITKVDNDIMVLANPEIANLPNWVIALVAAGGIAAALSTAAGLLLAIASSVSHDLMKGIFMPNISEKSELMASRVAITIAIVLAGYMGMNPPGFAAEVVALAFGLAASSIFPVLMMGIFSKRMNTAGAISGMLAGIGLTLVYIFWFKGWFFVKGTEMAPNVAANWFLGISPEAFGTVGAIANFAVAFIVSKFTAPPPEHIQHLVEDVRIPRGAGAATH
;
A
#
# COMPACT_ATOMS: atom_id res chain seq x y z
N TRP A 1 -7.91 33.25 7.33
CA TRP A 1 -7.32 34.55 7.65
C TRP A 1 -8.23 35.34 8.59
N LYS A 2 -7.69 35.89 9.65
CA LYS A 2 -8.35 36.96 10.43
C LYS A 2 -7.44 38.20 10.35
N GLY A 3 -7.87 39.20 9.62
CA GLY A 3 -6.99 40.32 9.31
C GLY A 3 -5.78 39.87 8.47
N ASN A 4 -4.56 40.25 8.86
CA ASN A 4 -3.32 39.85 8.21
C ASN A 4 -2.64 38.65 8.86
N GLU A 5 -3.33 37.93 9.76
CA GLU A 5 -2.75 36.79 10.46
C GLU A 5 -3.28 35.46 9.91
N ILE A 6 -2.37 34.51 9.69
CA ILE A 6 -2.70 33.12 9.32
C ILE A 6 -3.17 32.41 10.57
N THR A 7 -4.47 32.11 10.67
CA THR A 7 -5.07 31.47 11.85
C THR A 7 -4.99 29.95 11.79
N LYS A 8 -4.88 29.34 10.61
CA LYS A 8 -4.73 27.91 10.39
C LYS A 8 -4.02 27.65 9.07
N VAL A 9 -3.01 26.82 9.08
CA VAL A 9 -2.33 26.33 7.87
C VAL A 9 -2.85 24.93 7.57
N ASP A 10 -3.34 24.73 6.36
CA ASP A 10 -3.64 23.39 5.84
C ASP A 10 -2.41 22.87 5.11
N ASN A 11 -1.83 21.77 5.61
CA ASN A 11 -0.60 21.21 5.07
C ASN A 11 -0.79 20.64 3.66
N ASP A 12 -2.00 20.22 3.31
CA ASP A 12 -2.26 19.59 2.02
C ASP A 12 -2.37 20.59 0.87
N ILE A 13 -2.76 21.85 1.17
CA ILE A 13 -2.91 22.88 0.14
C ILE A 13 -1.61 23.64 -0.16
N MET A 14 -0.57 23.50 0.67
CA MET A 14 0.63 24.33 0.59
C MET A 14 1.26 24.37 -0.82
N VAL A 15 1.36 23.23 -1.49
CA VAL A 15 1.96 23.15 -2.82
C VAL A 15 1.10 23.85 -3.87
N LEU A 16 -0.22 23.70 -3.79
CA LEU A 16 -1.18 24.32 -4.72
C LEU A 16 -1.37 25.81 -4.47
N ALA A 17 -1.17 26.26 -3.22
CA ALA A 17 -1.29 27.67 -2.84
C ALA A 17 -0.03 28.51 -3.16
N ASN A 18 1.13 27.88 -3.35
CA ASN A 18 2.38 28.60 -3.62
C ASN A 18 2.31 29.62 -4.76
N PRO A 19 1.69 29.33 -5.93
CA PRO A 19 1.57 30.31 -7.00
C PRO A 19 0.74 31.55 -6.62
N GLU A 20 -0.30 31.34 -5.79
CA GLU A 20 -1.14 32.44 -5.28
C GLU A 20 -0.37 33.29 -4.26
N ILE A 21 0.34 32.63 -3.31
CA ILE A 21 1.19 33.30 -2.32
C ILE A 21 2.30 34.12 -3.01
N ALA A 22 2.86 33.61 -4.11
CA ALA A 22 3.87 34.30 -4.90
C ALA A 22 3.29 35.41 -5.85
N ASN A 23 1.99 35.67 -5.79
CA ASN A 23 1.28 36.61 -6.64
C ASN A 23 1.52 36.39 -8.15
N LEU A 24 1.56 35.11 -8.58
CA LEU A 24 1.69 34.75 -9.99
C LEU A 24 0.38 35.05 -10.75
N PRO A 25 0.44 35.23 -12.06
CA PRO A 25 -0.76 35.46 -12.87
C PRO A 25 -1.80 34.35 -12.72
N ASN A 26 -3.09 34.67 -12.74
CA ASN A 26 -4.20 33.76 -12.54
C ASN A 26 -4.17 32.51 -13.44
N TRP A 27 -3.65 32.64 -14.67
CA TRP A 27 -3.52 31.48 -15.56
C TRP A 27 -2.51 30.45 -15.06
N VAL A 28 -1.44 30.89 -14.37
CA VAL A 28 -0.46 29.99 -13.72
C VAL A 28 -1.11 29.25 -12.57
N ILE A 29 -1.86 29.99 -11.72
CA ILE A 29 -2.61 29.39 -10.59
C ILE A 29 -3.58 28.34 -11.09
N ALA A 30 -4.35 28.66 -12.14
CA ALA A 30 -5.29 27.72 -12.76
C ALA A 30 -4.60 26.48 -13.35
N LEU A 31 -3.44 26.67 -13.99
CA LEU A 31 -2.67 25.57 -14.59
C LEU A 31 -2.14 24.60 -13.50
N VAL A 32 -1.61 25.15 -12.40
CA VAL A 32 -1.11 24.34 -11.27
C VAL A 32 -2.24 23.58 -10.59
N ALA A 33 -3.39 24.23 -10.37
CA ALA A 33 -4.58 23.57 -9.82
C ALA A 33 -5.09 22.44 -10.73
N ALA A 34 -5.20 22.70 -12.03
CA ALA A 34 -5.60 21.69 -13.02
C ALA A 34 -4.61 20.52 -13.08
N GLY A 35 -3.30 20.83 -13.03
CA GLY A 35 -2.24 19.82 -12.98
C GLY A 35 -2.31 18.94 -11.74
N GLY A 36 -2.57 19.53 -10.57
CA GLY A 36 -2.78 18.79 -9.31
C GLY A 36 -3.96 17.83 -9.37
N ILE A 37 -5.11 18.30 -9.89
CA ILE A 37 -6.29 17.46 -10.08
C ILE A 37 -6.01 16.33 -11.07
N ALA A 38 -5.36 16.64 -12.20
CA ALA A 38 -5.03 15.64 -13.22
C ALA A 38 -4.08 14.55 -12.67
N ALA A 39 -3.09 14.94 -11.89
CA ALA A 39 -2.16 13.99 -11.23
C ALA A 39 -2.89 13.07 -10.25
N ALA A 40 -3.78 13.63 -9.41
CA ALA A 40 -4.57 12.85 -8.46
C ALA A 40 -5.50 11.84 -9.17
N LEU A 41 -6.22 12.30 -10.21
CA LEU A 41 -7.14 11.45 -10.99
C LEU A 41 -6.39 10.34 -11.75
N SER A 42 -5.21 10.64 -12.31
CA SER A 42 -4.36 9.66 -12.99
C SER A 42 -3.98 8.50 -12.04
N THR A 43 -3.52 8.82 -10.84
CA THR A 43 -3.16 7.83 -9.82
C THR A 43 -4.38 7.04 -9.34
N ALA A 44 -5.49 7.73 -9.06
CA ALA A 44 -6.73 7.09 -8.62
C ALA A 44 -7.27 6.11 -9.65
N ALA A 45 -7.23 6.45 -10.94
CA ALA A 45 -7.68 5.56 -12.03
C ALA A 45 -6.86 4.26 -12.08
N GLY A 46 -5.53 4.35 -11.96
CA GLY A 46 -4.66 3.18 -11.93
C GLY A 46 -4.92 2.26 -10.72
N LEU A 47 -5.09 2.85 -9.54
CA LEU A 47 -5.40 2.10 -8.31
C LEU A 47 -6.77 1.44 -8.37
N LEU A 48 -7.80 2.12 -8.88
CA LEU A 48 -9.13 1.55 -9.06
C LEU A 48 -9.13 0.38 -10.05
N LEU A 49 -8.34 0.47 -11.12
CA LEU A 49 -8.19 -0.63 -12.08
C LEU A 49 -7.50 -1.84 -11.44
N ALA A 50 -6.46 -1.61 -10.63
CA ALA A 50 -5.78 -2.67 -9.87
C ALA A 50 -6.73 -3.38 -8.89
N ILE A 51 -7.54 -2.61 -8.13
CA ILE A 51 -8.56 -3.16 -7.21
C ILE A 51 -9.59 -3.98 -8.02
N ALA A 52 -10.07 -3.44 -9.13
CA ALA A 52 -11.05 -4.12 -9.97
C ALA A 52 -10.53 -5.48 -10.47
N SER A 53 -9.30 -5.51 -10.99
CA SER A 53 -8.66 -6.73 -11.48
C SER A 53 -8.45 -7.74 -10.35
N SER A 54 -7.93 -7.31 -9.21
CA SER A 54 -7.69 -8.21 -8.07
C SER A 54 -8.98 -8.83 -7.53
N VAL A 55 -10.07 -8.07 -7.49
CA VAL A 55 -11.36 -8.61 -7.02
C VAL A 55 -12.01 -9.51 -8.08
N SER A 56 -12.09 -9.07 -9.34
CA SER A 56 -12.84 -9.80 -10.35
C SER A 56 -12.09 -10.98 -10.92
N HIS A 57 -10.81 -10.80 -11.24
CA HIS A 57 -9.99 -11.84 -11.84
C HIS A 57 -9.36 -12.74 -10.78
N ASP A 58 -8.64 -12.19 -9.81
CA ASP A 58 -7.86 -13.01 -8.89
C ASP A 58 -8.74 -13.69 -7.84
N LEU A 59 -9.67 -12.95 -7.21
CA LEU A 59 -10.57 -13.52 -6.21
C LEU A 59 -11.75 -14.26 -6.84
N MET A 60 -12.56 -13.57 -7.67
CA MET A 60 -13.79 -14.18 -8.18
C MET A 60 -13.49 -15.32 -9.14
N LYS A 61 -12.71 -15.10 -10.19
CA LYS A 61 -12.42 -16.11 -11.19
C LYS A 61 -11.33 -17.09 -10.74
N GLY A 62 -10.29 -16.62 -10.07
CA GLY A 62 -9.17 -17.47 -9.65
C GLY A 62 -9.50 -18.39 -8.48
N ILE A 63 -10.37 -17.97 -7.54
CA ILE A 63 -10.62 -18.71 -6.29
C ILE A 63 -12.08 -19.16 -6.19
N PHE A 64 -13.05 -18.23 -6.29
CA PHE A 64 -14.44 -18.54 -5.95
C PHE A 64 -15.26 -19.14 -7.10
N MET A 65 -15.08 -18.65 -8.31
CA MET A 65 -15.90 -19.01 -9.48
C MET A 65 -15.04 -19.16 -10.75
N PRO A 66 -14.24 -20.25 -10.90
CA PRO A 66 -13.35 -20.44 -12.04
C PRO A 66 -14.03 -20.37 -13.41
N ASN A 67 -15.33 -20.73 -13.47
CA ASN A 67 -16.14 -20.73 -14.69
C ASN A 67 -17.06 -19.52 -14.82
N ILE A 68 -16.74 -18.40 -14.14
CA ILE A 68 -17.53 -17.16 -14.23
C ILE A 68 -17.56 -16.65 -15.68
N SER A 69 -18.73 -16.20 -16.16
CA SER A 69 -18.83 -15.61 -17.50
C SER A 69 -18.14 -14.23 -17.54
N GLU A 70 -17.60 -13.85 -18.69
CA GLU A 70 -16.97 -12.53 -18.89
C GLU A 70 -17.88 -11.36 -18.48
N LYS A 71 -19.19 -11.48 -18.76
CA LYS A 71 -20.16 -10.47 -18.36
C LYS A 71 -20.28 -10.33 -16.85
N SER A 72 -20.24 -11.45 -16.11
CA SER A 72 -20.31 -11.45 -14.64
C SER A 72 -18.99 -10.99 -14.02
N GLU A 73 -17.85 -11.33 -14.62
CA GLU A 73 -16.53 -10.86 -14.23
C GLU A 73 -16.44 -9.32 -14.38
N LEU A 74 -16.94 -8.78 -15.49
CA LEU A 74 -17.01 -7.34 -15.70
C LEU A 74 -17.97 -6.65 -14.71
N MET A 75 -19.08 -7.28 -14.36
CA MET A 75 -19.98 -6.75 -13.33
C MET A 75 -19.32 -6.73 -11.96
N ALA A 76 -18.59 -7.77 -11.57
CA ALA A 76 -17.83 -7.83 -10.33
C ALA A 76 -16.77 -6.71 -10.26
N SER A 77 -16.07 -6.45 -11.37
CA SER A 77 -15.12 -5.32 -11.48
C SER A 77 -15.80 -3.97 -11.22
N ARG A 78 -16.95 -3.73 -11.85
CA ARG A 78 -17.70 -2.47 -11.67
C ARG A 78 -18.21 -2.29 -10.26
N VAL A 79 -18.69 -3.35 -9.61
CA VAL A 79 -19.14 -3.32 -8.23
C VAL A 79 -17.94 -3.03 -7.29
N ALA A 80 -16.81 -3.69 -7.52
CA ALA A 80 -15.60 -3.47 -6.74
C ALA A 80 -15.11 -2.02 -6.83
N ILE A 81 -15.06 -1.45 -8.03
CA ILE A 81 -14.71 -0.03 -8.25
C ILE A 81 -15.69 0.89 -7.52
N THR A 82 -16.98 0.63 -7.64
CA THR A 82 -18.02 1.46 -7.00
C THR A 82 -17.85 1.46 -5.49
N ILE A 83 -17.64 0.30 -4.87
CA ILE A 83 -17.39 0.19 -3.43
C ILE A 83 -16.10 0.95 -3.06
N ALA A 84 -15.02 0.77 -3.82
CA ALA A 84 -13.76 1.46 -3.57
C ALA A 84 -13.90 2.99 -3.64
N ILE A 85 -14.65 3.52 -4.62
CA ILE A 85 -14.91 4.97 -4.75
C ILE A 85 -15.72 5.49 -3.57
N VAL A 86 -16.75 4.76 -3.14
CA VAL A 86 -17.58 5.16 -1.99
C VAL A 86 -16.74 5.21 -0.71
N LEU A 87 -15.93 4.19 -0.47
CA LEU A 87 -15.02 4.14 0.69
C LEU A 87 -13.97 5.25 0.63
N ALA A 88 -13.33 5.45 -0.52
CA ALA A 88 -12.36 6.52 -0.71
C ALA A 88 -12.99 7.91 -0.54
N GLY A 89 -14.20 8.11 -1.07
CA GLY A 89 -14.96 9.35 -0.88
C GLY A 89 -15.30 9.62 0.58
N TYR A 90 -15.74 8.60 1.32
CA TYR A 90 -15.98 8.72 2.76
C TYR A 90 -14.70 9.10 3.52
N MET A 91 -13.57 8.44 3.22
CA MET A 91 -12.28 8.78 3.83
C MET A 91 -11.78 10.17 3.43
N GLY A 92 -12.08 10.61 2.20
CA GLY A 92 -11.76 11.96 1.75
C GLY A 92 -12.54 13.05 2.48
N MET A 93 -13.80 12.78 2.87
CA MET A 93 -14.61 13.68 3.71
C MET A 93 -14.22 13.64 5.19
N ASN A 94 -13.65 12.51 5.66
CA ASN A 94 -13.23 12.31 7.06
C ASN A 94 -11.78 11.79 7.09
N PRO A 95 -10.79 12.61 6.68
CA PRO A 95 -9.42 12.14 6.55
C PRO A 95 -8.83 11.75 7.92
N PRO A 96 -8.16 10.59 8.03
CA PRO A 96 -7.53 10.15 9.27
C PRO A 96 -6.26 10.93 9.63
N GLY A 97 -5.82 11.80 8.73
CA GLY A 97 -4.66 12.65 8.86
C GLY A 97 -4.48 13.47 7.58
N PHE A 98 -3.41 14.25 7.47
CA PHE A 98 -3.09 14.94 6.21
C PHE A 98 -2.59 13.93 5.15
N ALA A 99 -2.63 14.30 3.87
CA ALA A 99 -2.41 13.36 2.75
C ALA A 99 -1.12 12.55 2.86
N ALA A 100 -0.01 13.16 3.28
CA ALA A 100 1.26 12.43 3.42
C ALA A 100 1.23 11.37 4.53
N GLU A 101 0.49 11.58 5.63
CA GLU A 101 0.28 10.53 6.66
C GLU A 101 -0.48 9.34 6.11
N VAL A 102 -1.56 9.59 5.35
CA VAL A 102 -2.37 8.53 4.74
C VAL A 102 -1.56 7.72 3.75
N VAL A 103 -0.75 8.40 2.93
CA VAL A 103 0.18 7.77 1.99
C VAL A 103 1.23 6.93 2.73
N ALA A 104 1.82 7.45 3.80
CA ALA A 104 2.79 6.71 4.61
C ALA A 104 2.19 5.43 5.22
N LEU A 105 0.95 5.49 5.73
CA LEU A 105 0.23 4.31 6.20
C LEU A 105 0.02 3.27 5.09
N ALA A 106 -0.39 3.69 3.89
CA ALA A 106 -0.60 2.80 2.75
C ALA A 106 0.69 2.11 2.30
N PHE A 107 1.78 2.87 2.15
CA PHE A 107 3.09 2.30 1.84
C PHE A 107 3.64 1.43 2.96
N GLY A 108 3.41 1.80 4.23
CA GLY A 108 3.77 0.98 5.39
C GLY A 108 3.09 -0.38 5.39
N LEU A 109 1.79 -0.43 5.06
CA LEU A 109 1.06 -1.69 4.90
C LEU A 109 1.59 -2.53 3.73
N ALA A 110 1.87 -1.93 2.59
CA ALA A 110 2.46 -2.61 1.44
C ALA A 110 3.87 -3.14 1.76
N ALA A 111 4.69 -2.33 2.42
CA ALA A 111 6.03 -2.71 2.85
C ALA A 111 6.04 -3.85 3.87
N SER A 112 5.08 -3.88 4.79
CA SER A 112 4.96 -4.93 5.79
C SER A 112 4.38 -6.25 5.26
N SER A 113 3.69 -6.23 4.12
CA SER A 113 3.01 -7.40 3.55
C SER A 113 3.72 -7.96 2.31
N ILE A 114 3.64 -7.26 1.19
CA ILE A 114 4.02 -7.78 -0.13
C ILE A 114 5.53 -7.71 -0.37
N PHE A 115 6.18 -6.63 0.04
CA PHE A 115 7.58 -6.36 -0.29
C PHE A 115 8.55 -7.47 0.18
N PRO A 116 8.53 -7.96 1.44
CA PRO A 116 9.42 -9.02 1.88
C PRO A 116 9.24 -10.32 1.09
N VAL A 117 8.00 -10.67 0.81
CA VAL A 117 7.66 -11.91 0.09
C VAL A 117 8.12 -11.86 -1.35
N LEU A 118 7.94 -10.72 -2.04
CA LEU A 118 8.47 -10.52 -3.39
C LEU A 118 10.00 -10.60 -3.41
N MET A 119 10.67 -9.91 -2.49
CA MET A 119 12.13 -9.96 -2.40
C MET A 119 12.64 -11.38 -2.15
N MET A 120 12.06 -12.08 -1.17
CA MET A 120 12.46 -13.45 -0.89
C MET A 120 12.10 -14.41 -2.03
N GLY A 121 10.95 -14.23 -2.69
CA GLY A 121 10.53 -15.06 -3.82
C GLY A 121 11.45 -14.92 -5.03
N ILE A 122 11.97 -13.71 -5.28
CA ILE A 122 12.92 -13.45 -6.37
C ILE A 122 14.31 -13.95 -6.03
N PHE A 123 14.78 -13.78 -4.80
CA PHE A 123 16.19 -14.01 -4.45
C PHE A 123 16.46 -15.30 -3.67
N SER A 124 15.45 -15.99 -3.16
CA SER A 124 15.63 -17.20 -2.34
C SER A 124 14.98 -18.42 -2.97
N LYS A 125 15.80 -19.45 -3.29
CA LYS A 125 15.33 -20.75 -3.72
C LYS A 125 14.54 -21.52 -2.64
N ARG A 126 14.65 -21.09 -1.38
CA ARG A 126 14.05 -21.79 -0.25
C ARG A 126 12.67 -21.25 0.11
N MET A 127 12.32 -20.06 -0.39
CA MET A 127 11.02 -19.44 -0.15
C MET A 127 9.91 -20.32 -0.70
N ASN A 128 8.92 -20.65 0.13
CA ASN A 128 7.76 -21.46 -0.23
C ASN A 128 6.45 -20.78 0.15
N THR A 129 5.33 -21.35 -0.29
CA THR A 129 3.99 -20.80 -0.08
C THR A 129 3.65 -20.61 1.41
N ALA A 130 4.01 -21.57 2.27
CA ALA A 130 3.75 -21.47 3.70
C ALA A 130 4.50 -20.30 4.34
N GLY A 131 5.78 -20.13 3.99
CA GLY A 131 6.60 -18.99 4.44
C GLY A 131 6.04 -17.67 3.93
N ALA A 132 5.64 -17.60 2.67
CA ALA A 132 5.05 -16.41 2.06
C ALA A 132 3.78 -15.96 2.82
N ILE A 133 2.81 -16.86 2.96
CA ILE A 133 1.53 -16.56 3.60
C ILE A 133 1.73 -16.17 5.07
N SER A 134 2.50 -16.97 5.83
CA SER A 134 2.73 -16.69 7.25
C SER A 134 3.48 -15.38 7.48
N GLY A 135 4.48 -15.07 6.65
CA GLY A 135 5.22 -13.81 6.70
C GLY A 135 4.32 -12.61 6.41
N MET A 136 3.51 -12.67 5.33
CA MET A 136 2.56 -11.63 4.99
C MET A 136 1.56 -11.38 6.11
N LEU A 137 0.95 -12.43 6.64
CA LEU A 137 -0.03 -12.31 7.73
C LEU A 137 0.59 -11.74 9.01
N ALA A 138 1.81 -12.16 9.36
CA ALA A 138 2.51 -11.62 10.52
C ALA A 138 2.85 -10.14 10.33
N GLY A 139 3.41 -9.76 9.18
CA GLY A 139 3.82 -8.38 8.91
C GLY A 139 2.64 -7.42 8.84
N ILE A 140 1.63 -7.73 8.02
CA ILE A 140 0.45 -6.87 7.90
C ILE A 140 -0.37 -6.85 9.19
N GLY A 141 -0.53 -8.01 9.85
CA GLY A 141 -1.29 -8.11 11.09
C GLY A 141 -0.66 -7.28 12.20
N LEU A 142 0.65 -7.38 12.40
CA LEU A 142 1.37 -6.57 13.38
C LEU A 142 1.24 -5.08 13.09
N THR A 143 1.39 -4.67 11.83
CA THR A 143 1.29 -3.27 11.40
C THR A 143 -0.13 -2.73 11.60
N LEU A 144 -1.17 -3.48 11.18
CA LEU A 144 -2.56 -3.08 11.36
C LEU A 144 -2.94 -2.95 12.83
N VAL A 145 -2.55 -3.91 13.67
CA VAL A 145 -2.81 -3.85 15.11
C VAL A 145 -2.20 -2.58 15.70
N TYR A 146 -0.97 -2.25 15.35
CA TYR A 146 -0.31 -1.05 15.85
C TYR A 146 -0.97 0.24 15.36
N ILE A 147 -1.35 0.31 14.08
CA ILE A 147 -2.06 1.47 13.51
C ILE A 147 -3.40 1.67 14.22
N PHE A 148 -4.20 0.61 14.36
CA PHE A 148 -5.51 0.71 15.01
C PHE A 148 -5.42 1.00 16.50
N TRP A 149 -4.35 0.57 17.16
CA TRP A 149 -4.10 0.87 18.56
C TRP A 149 -4.02 2.37 18.84
N PHE A 150 -3.36 3.12 17.97
CA PHE A 150 -3.13 4.56 18.16
C PHE A 150 -4.07 5.45 17.34
N LYS A 151 -4.55 5.01 16.19
CA LYS A 151 -5.43 5.80 15.30
C LYS A 151 -6.89 5.40 15.35
N GLY A 152 -7.22 4.41 16.18
CA GLY A 152 -8.58 3.89 16.33
C GLY A 152 -8.98 2.87 15.25
N TRP A 153 -9.97 2.06 15.57
CA TRP A 153 -10.51 1.05 14.66
C TRP A 153 -11.09 1.71 13.42
N PHE A 154 -10.59 1.34 12.26
CA PHE A 154 -10.98 1.93 10.97
C PHE A 154 -10.95 3.47 10.96
N PHE A 155 -10.05 4.07 11.76
CA PHE A 155 -9.89 5.52 11.91
C PHE A 155 -11.10 6.26 12.49
N VAL A 156 -11.97 5.53 13.19
CA VAL A 156 -13.11 6.14 13.91
C VAL A 156 -12.60 6.78 15.20
N LYS A 157 -12.80 8.09 15.34
CA LYS A 157 -12.37 8.84 16.52
C LYS A 157 -13.07 8.31 17.80
N GLY A 158 -12.30 8.20 18.87
CA GLY A 158 -12.78 7.69 20.15
C GLY A 158 -12.67 6.17 20.31
N THR A 159 -12.11 5.46 19.34
CA THR A 159 -11.83 4.02 19.42
C THR A 159 -10.34 3.71 19.61
N GLU A 160 -9.52 4.74 19.82
CA GLU A 160 -8.10 4.61 20.10
C GLU A 160 -7.88 3.93 21.46
N MET A 161 -6.98 2.96 21.52
CA MET A 161 -6.63 2.26 22.74
C MET A 161 -5.58 3.02 23.59
N ALA A 162 -4.80 3.89 22.95
CA ALA A 162 -3.82 4.73 23.61
C ALA A 162 -3.67 6.07 22.88
N PRO A 163 -3.31 7.16 23.61
CA PRO A 163 -3.01 8.45 23.01
C PRO A 163 -1.86 8.33 21.98
N ASN A 164 -2.09 8.89 20.79
CA ASN A 164 -1.10 8.90 19.70
C ASN A 164 -0.04 9.99 19.94
N VAL A 165 0.87 9.73 20.86
CA VAL A 165 1.98 10.62 21.26
C VAL A 165 3.29 9.83 21.31
N ALA A 166 4.40 10.48 21.00
CA ALA A 166 5.70 9.85 20.92
C ALA A 166 6.13 9.08 22.19
N ALA A 167 5.67 9.51 23.37
CA ALA A 167 5.93 8.85 24.63
C ALA A 167 5.32 7.44 24.75
N ASN A 168 4.25 7.18 24.01
CA ASN A 168 3.55 5.88 24.01
C ASN A 168 3.99 4.96 22.87
N TRP A 169 4.74 5.48 21.89
CA TRP A 169 5.13 4.71 20.74
C TRP A 169 6.23 3.69 21.06
N PHE A 170 6.11 2.51 20.49
CA PHE A 170 7.15 1.48 20.60
C PHE A 170 8.48 1.99 19.98
N LEU A 171 9.50 2.10 20.80
CA LEU A 171 10.81 2.66 20.42
C LEU A 171 10.73 4.06 19.77
N GLY A 172 9.68 4.84 20.06
CA GLY A 172 9.48 6.15 19.44
C GLY A 172 9.04 6.11 17.97
N ILE A 173 8.64 4.95 17.47
CA ILE A 173 8.23 4.76 16.07
C ILE A 173 6.75 5.10 15.93
N SER A 174 6.42 6.10 15.11
CA SER A 174 5.04 6.49 14.86
C SER A 174 4.26 5.40 14.10
N PRO A 175 2.92 5.38 14.17
CA PRO A 175 2.09 4.45 13.41
C PRO A 175 2.35 4.48 11.91
N GLU A 176 2.68 5.64 11.35
CA GLU A 176 3.01 5.83 9.92
C GLU A 176 4.32 5.15 9.53
N ALA A 177 5.30 5.10 10.45
CA ALA A 177 6.61 4.49 10.21
C ALA A 177 6.67 3.01 10.61
N PHE A 178 5.65 2.49 11.30
CA PHE A 178 5.67 1.14 11.86
C PHE A 178 5.68 0.02 10.81
N GLY A 179 5.31 0.33 9.57
CA GLY A 179 5.43 -0.59 8.45
C GLY A 179 6.83 -1.20 8.27
N THR A 180 7.88 -0.48 8.67
CA THR A 180 9.26 -1.01 8.67
C THR A 180 9.43 -2.16 9.66
N VAL A 181 8.87 -2.04 10.86
CA VAL A 181 8.88 -3.10 11.88
C VAL A 181 8.08 -4.31 11.38
N GLY A 182 6.91 -4.07 10.77
CA GLY A 182 6.12 -5.11 10.13
C GLY A 182 6.86 -5.82 9.01
N ALA A 183 7.64 -5.10 8.19
CA ALA A 183 8.46 -5.69 7.14
C ALA A 183 9.56 -6.61 7.72
N ILE A 184 10.24 -6.18 8.78
CA ILE A 184 11.24 -6.99 9.47
C ILE A 184 10.60 -8.26 10.05
N ALA A 185 9.43 -8.12 10.68
CA ALA A 185 8.69 -9.27 11.21
C ALA A 185 8.30 -10.25 10.10
N ASN A 186 7.83 -9.74 8.95
CA ASN A 186 7.50 -10.55 7.78
C ASN A 186 8.74 -11.32 7.28
N PHE A 187 9.87 -10.64 7.06
CA PHE A 187 11.12 -11.30 6.66
C PHE A 187 11.52 -12.42 7.62
N ALA A 188 11.47 -12.15 8.92
CA ALA A 188 11.84 -13.11 9.95
C ALA A 188 10.91 -14.33 9.93
N VAL A 189 9.60 -14.12 9.96
CA VAL A 189 8.60 -15.20 9.96
C VAL A 189 8.66 -15.99 8.66
N ALA A 190 8.70 -15.32 7.51
CA ALA A 190 8.78 -15.96 6.20
C ALA A 190 10.05 -16.83 6.09
N PHE A 191 11.19 -16.34 6.53
CA PHE A 191 12.45 -17.10 6.54
C PHE A 191 12.37 -18.32 7.47
N ILE A 192 11.91 -18.12 8.71
CA ILE A 192 11.80 -19.19 9.71
C ILE A 192 10.85 -20.29 9.21
N VAL A 193 9.63 -19.91 8.81
CA VAL A 193 8.63 -20.89 8.36
C VAL A 193 9.09 -21.61 7.11
N SER A 194 9.67 -20.91 6.13
CA SER A 194 10.22 -21.54 4.93
C SER A 194 11.32 -22.54 5.25
N LYS A 195 12.09 -22.30 6.32
CA LYS A 195 13.17 -23.21 6.73
C LYS A 195 12.66 -24.51 7.36
N PHE A 196 11.53 -24.43 8.09
CA PHE A 196 10.92 -25.58 8.77
C PHE A 196 9.86 -26.32 7.95
N THR A 197 9.48 -25.80 6.77
CA THR A 197 8.50 -26.43 5.88
C THR A 197 9.18 -27.00 4.63
N ALA A 198 8.44 -27.80 3.85
CA ALA A 198 8.98 -28.44 2.65
C ALA A 198 9.53 -27.43 1.65
N PRO A 199 10.68 -27.69 0.99
CA PRO A 199 11.21 -26.80 -0.03
C PRO A 199 10.25 -26.72 -1.22
N PRO A 200 10.31 -25.61 -2.00
CA PRO A 200 9.55 -25.53 -3.24
C PRO A 200 10.05 -26.59 -4.24
N PRO A 201 9.20 -27.02 -5.19
CA PRO A 201 9.58 -27.98 -6.23
C PRO A 201 10.83 -27.53 -7.02
N GLU A 202 11.63 -28.48 -7.50
CA GLU A 202 12.90 -28.19 -8.18
C GLU A 202 12.74 -27.24 -9.38
N HIS A 203 11.68 -27.42 -10.17
CA HIS A 203 11.43 -26.54 -11.32
C HIS A 203 11.24 -25.06 -10.92
N ILE A 204 10.68 -24.78 -9.73
CA ILE A 204 10.57 -23.42 -9.20
C ILE A 204 11.93 -22.90 -8.74
N GLN A 205 12.76 -23.75 -8.13
CA GLN A 205 14.12 -23.37 -7.73
C GLN A 205 14.98 -23.01 -8.95
N HIS A 206 14.86 -23.77 -10.05
CA HIS A 206 15.53 -23.46 -11.32
C HIS A 206 14.99 -22.17 -11.93
N LEU A 207 13.67 -21.94 -11.91
CA LEU A 207 13.08 -20.69 -12.40
C LEU A 207 13.66 -19.44 -11.72
N VAL A 208 13.89 -19.52 -10.40
CA VAL A 208 14.51 -18.42 -9.62
C VAL A 208 15.94 -18.11 -10.11
N GLU A 209 16.68 -19.11 -10.65
CA GLU A 209 17.99 -18.88 -11.26
C GLU A 209 17.87 -18.35 -12.69
N ASP A 210 17.06 -19.00 -13.51
CA ASP A 210 16.92 -18.72 -14.94
C ASP A 210 16.43 -17.30 -15.23
N VAL A 211 15.55 -16.76 -14.39
CA VAL A 211 15.06 -15.37 -14.53
C VAL A 211 16.19 -14.33 -14.43
N ARG A 212 17.31 -14.68 -13.78
CA ARG A 212 18.44 -13.77 -13.60
C ARG A 212 19.50 -13.90 -14.71
N ILE A 213 19.41 -14.92 -15.52
CA ILE A 213 20.36 -15.15 -16.61
C ILE A 213 19.79 -14.52 -17.88
N PRO A 214 20.43 -13.49 -18.46
CA PRO A 214 19.98 -12.90 -19.70
C PRO A 214 19.94 -13.94 -20.82
N ARG A 215 18.85 -14.02 -21.56
CA ARG A 215 18.76 -14.90 -22.72
C ARG A 215 19.83 -14.48 -23.74
N GLY A 216 20.72 -15.42 -24.13
CA GLY A 216 21.80 -15.15 -25.05
C GLY A 216 23.10 -14.67 -24.39
N ALA A 217 23.19 -14.62 -23.08
CA ALA A 217 24.45 -14.45 -22.39
C ALA A 217 25.28 -15.71 -22.61
N GLY A 218 26.42 -15.59 -23.36
CA GLY A 218 27.42 -16.66 -23.45
C GLY A 218 27.98 -16.98 -22.05
N ALA A 219 28.68 -18.12 -21.95
CA ALA A 219 29.38 -18.46 -20.71
C ALA A 219 30.28 -17.29 -20.29
N ALA A 220 30.23 -16.93 -19.02
CA ALA A 220 31.11 -15.89 -18.48
C ALA A 220 32.57 -16.34 -18.69
N THR A 221 33.28 -15.66 -19.55
CA THR A 221 34.75 -15.82 -19.68
C THR A 221 35.39 -15.09 -18.52
N HIS A 222 35.86 -15.83 -17.53
CA HIS A 222 36.74 -15.34 -16.48
C HIS A 222 38.16 -15.16 -16.97
#